data_1a2edd2dfe1f5892739fde4d051fd1bc
#
_entry.id   1a2edd2dfe1f5892739fde4d051fd1bc
#
_cell.length_a   1.000
_cell.length_b   1.000
_cell.length_c   1.000
_cell.angle_alpha   90.00
_cell.angle_beta   90.00
_cell.angle_gamma   90.00
#
_symmetry.space_group_name_H-M   'P 1'
#
loop_
_entity.id
_entity.type
_entity.pdbx_description
1 polymer ?
#
loop_
_entity_poly.entity_id
_entity_poly.type
_entity_poly.pdbx_seq_one_letter_code
_entity_poly.pdbx_strand_id
1 'polypeptide(L)'
;FIGAYSWILLFGRSGAVTTFLRTLGIQVPSIYGFGGIVLVFAVKFFPMIYLYVNGALGSIDASLEEAAENLGMSRIKRIMTITFPLILPTISAAMLMVFRAALADFGTPMLIGEGYKVLPVLIYQQYLSETGGNATMASTLSVVIILCALIVLLIQKFVISRKNYMMSMLRPPAEIKLKGGKRVLATGICYLVAFIGFLPQLTVFYTSFLKTSGPLFVKGYSLDSYRNIINKLARSVTNTFAYAIIAIIIMIVVGILIAYLSVRKKNKINTVLDVLVMFPYVIPGSVLGIALLLTFNKQPLYLTGTWIIMVLAYVIRKLPYTVRSSSAILYQIDPSI
;
A
#
# COMPACT_ATOMS: atom_id res chain seq x y z
N PHE A 1 -10.01 0.79 -4.32
CA PHE A 1 -11.20 0.68 -5.21
C PHE A 1 -10.95 1.30 -6.59
N ILE A 2 -10.60 2.58 -6.69
CA ILE A 2 -10.47 3.31 -7.97
C ILE A 2 -9.51 2.60 -8.93
N GLY A 3 -8.32 2.22 -8.47
CA GLY A 3 -7.34 1.51 -9.30
C GLY A 3 -7.86 0.16 -9.82
N ALA A 4 -8.50 -0.65 -8.96
CA ALA A 4 -9.07 -1.93 -9.38
C ALA A 4 -10.24 -1.74 -10.38
N TYR A 5 -11.08 -0.73 -10.15
CA TYR A 5 -12.17 -0.40 -11.07
C TYR A 5 -11.66 0.06 -12.45
N SER A 6 -10.56 0.83 -12.49
CA SER A 6 -9.93 1.23 -13.76
C SER A 6 -9.43 0.04 -14.58
N TRP A 7 -8.91 -0.99 -13.92
CA TRP A 7 -8.53 -2.22 -14.59
C TRP A 7 -9.73 -2.97 -15.17
N ILE A 8 -10.90 -2.92 -14.50
CA ILE A 8 -12.16 -3.45 -15.03
C ILE A 8 -12.61 -2.65 -16.26
N LEU A 9 -12.50 -1.33 -16.24
CA LEU A 9 -12.83 -0.48 -17.39
C LEU A 9 -11.92 -0.75 -18.61
N LEU A 10 -10.66 -1.14 -18.38
CA LEU A 10 -9.71 -1.46 -19.43
C LEU A 10 -9.85 -2.89 -19.93
N PHE A 11 -9.79 -3.87 -19.03
CA PHE A 11 -9.64 -5.29 -19.32
C PHE A 11 -10.83 -6.17 -18.87
N GLY A 12 -11.91 -5.56 -18.39
CA GLY A 12 -13.13 -6.27 -18.05
C GLY A 12 -13.81 -6.88 -19.29
N ARG A 13 -14.91 -7.58 -19.06
CA ARG A 13 -15.66 -8.25 -20.16
C ARG A 13 -16.06 -7.33 -21.31
N SER A 14 -16.37 -6.08 -20.98
CA SER A 14 -16.69 -5.00 -21.94
C SER A 14 -15.66 -3.87 -21.85
N GLY A 15 -14.44 -4.17 -21.40
CA GLY A 15 -13.38 -3.18 -21.25
C GLY A 15 -12.89 -2.67 -22.61
N ALA A 16 -12.40 -1.42 -22.61
CA ALA A 16 -11.99 -0.74 -23.83
C ALA A 16 -10.87 -1.52 -24.57
N VAL A 17 -9.85 -1.98 -23.85
CA VAL A 17 -8.74 -2.75 -24.43
C VAL A 17 -9.19 -4.15 -24.84
N THR A 18 -10.02 -4.81 -24.02
CA THR A 18 -10.58 -6.13 -24.36
C THR A 18 -11.41 -6.08 -25.64
N THR A 19 -12.26 -5.06 -25.77
CA THR A 19 -13.09 -4.89 -26.96
C THR A 19 -12.23 -4.60 -28.19
N PHE A 20 -11.25 -3.70 -28.07
CA PHE A 20 -10.32 -3.41 -29.17
C PHE A 20 -9.52 -4.63 -29.62
N LEU A 21 -8.92 -5.40 -28.68
CA LEU A 21 -8.15 -6.59 -29.05
C LEU A 21 -9.04 -7.70 -29.65
N ARG A 22 -10.28 -7.80 -29.20
CA ARG A 22 -11.26 -8.74 -29.77
C ARG A 22 -11.59 -8.39 -31.23
N THR A 23 -11.65 -7.10 -31.61
CA THR A 23 -11.82 -6.72 -33.04
C THR A 23 -10.64 -7.11 -33.91
N LEU A 24 -9.45 -7.27 -33.29
CA LEU A 24 -8.24 -7.77 -33.98
C LEU A 24 -8.14 -9.31 -33.94
N GLY A 25 -9.15 -10.02 -33.45
CA GLY A 25 -9.16 -11.47 -33.33
C GLY A 25 -8.32 -12.03 -32.18
N ILE A 26 -7.83 -11.18 -31.29
CA ILE A 26 -7.00 -11.56 -30.13
C ILE A 26 -7.92 -11.83 -28.93
N GLN A 27 -7.89 -13.06 -28.41
CA GLN A 27 -8.57 -13.40 -27.17
C GLN A 27 -7.75 -12.95 -25.96
N VAL A 28 -8.32 -12.04 -25.16
CA VAL A 28 -7.68 -11.56 -23.91
C VAL A 28 -8.16 -12.44 -22.75
N PRO A 29 -7.25 -12.96 -21.92
CA PRO A 29 -7.63 -13.68 -20.72
C PRO A 29 -8.43 -12.76 -19.78
N SER A 30 -9.39 -13.35 -19.07
CA SER A 30 -10.23 -12.62 -18.12
C SER A 30 -9.38 -11.96 -17.02
N ILE A 31 -9.63 -10.66 -16.76
CA ILE A 31 -9.02 -9.98 -15.61
C ILE A 31 -9.63 -10.43 -14.27
N TYR A 32 -10.75 -11.12 -14.30
CA TYR A 32 -11.42 -11.60 -13.11
C TYR A 32 -10.78 -12.87 -12.58
N GLY A 33 -10.80 -13.05 -11.25
CA GLY A 33 -10.24 -14.19 -10.57
C GLY A 33 -8.78 -14.00 -10.14
N PHE A 34 -8.10 -15.10 -9.85
CA PHE A 34 -6.75 -15.11 -9.29
C PHE A 34 -5.72 -14.36 -10.14
N GLY A 35 -5.70 -14.65 -11.46
CA GLY A 35 -4.73 -14.04 -12.38
C GLY A 35 -4.82 -12.52 -12.43
N GLY A 36 -6.05 -11.97 -12.44
CA GLY A 36 -6.28 -10.53 -12.40
C GLY A 36 -5.89 -9.90 -11.08
N ILE A 37 -6.17 -10.54 -9.95
CA ILE A 37 -5.73 -10.06 -8.64
C ILE A 37 -4.20 -9.95 -8.59
N VAL A 38 -3.48 -10.99 -9.06
CA VAL A 38 -2.01 -11.00 -9.07
C VAL A 38 -1.47 -9.92 -10.00
N LEU A 39 -2.03 -9.76 -11.19
CA LEU A 39 -1.61 -8.71 -12.13
C LEU A 39 -1.79 -7.31 -11.52
N VAL A 40 -2.97 -7.03 -10.98
CA VAL A 40 -3.25 -5.72 -10.37
C VAL A 40 -2.37 -5.47 -9.16
N PHE A 41 -2.11 -6.47 -8.32
CA PHE A 41 -1.17 -6.34 -7.21
C PHE A 41 0.27 -6.12 -7.68
N ALA A 42 0.71 -6.83 -8.72
CA ALA A 42 2.04 -6.62 -9.28
C ALA A 42 2.23 -5.17 -9.74
N VAL A 43 1.28 -4.63 -10.52
CA VAL A 43 1.35 -3.24 -10.99
C VAL A 43 1.17 -2.23 -9.85
N LYS A 44 0.37 -2.54 -8.84
CA LYS A 44 0.15 -1.65 -7.69
C LYS A 44 1.36 -1.55 -6.77
N PHE A 45 2.07 -2.65 -6.57
CA PHE A 45 3.12 -2.73 -5.56
C PHE A 45 4.55 -2.68 -6.11
N PHE A 46 4.77 -2.86 -7.44
CA PHE A 46 6.11 -2.80 -8.01
C PHE A 46 6.84 -1.47 -7.72
N PRO A 47 6.18 -0.27 -7.69
CA PRO A 47 6.88 0.96 -7.40
C PRO A 47 7.51 0.96 -6.01
N MET A 48 6.87 0.31 -5.04
CA MET A 48 7.40 0.18 -3.69
C MET A 48 8.69 -0.65 -3.68
N ILE A 49 8.68 -1.82 -4.32
CA ILE A 49 9.88 -2.67 -4.43
C ILE A 49 10.98 -1.91 -5.20
N TYR A 50 10.64 -1.25 -6.30
CA TYR A 50 11.57 -0.45 -7.07
C TYR A 50 12.26 0.62 -6.22
N LEU A 51 11.51 1.39 -5.43
CA LEU A 51 12.10 2.44 -4.57
C LEU A 51 13.06 1.86 -3.53
N TYR A 52 12.70 0.75 -2.88
CA TYR A 52 13.57 0.09 -1.91
C TYR A 52 14.85 -0.47 -2.55
N VAL A 53 14.72 -1.13 -3.70
CA VAL A 53 15.87 -1.70 -4.44
C VAL A 53 16.76 -0.59 -4.96
N ASN A 54 16.18 0.45 -5.55
CA ASN A 54 16.94 1.60 -6.06
C ASN A 54 17.71 2.32 -4.94
N GLY A 55 17.07 2.53 -3.79
CA GLY A 55 17.73 3.09 -2.61
C GLY A 55 18.88 2.20 -2.10
N ALA A 56 18.67 0.89 -2.05
CA ALA A 56 19.70 -0.06 -1.63
C ALA A 56 20.88 -0.12 -2.61
N LEU A 57 20.61 -0.12 -3.92
CA LEU A 57 21.66 -0.06 -4.94
C LEU A 57 22.49 1.23 -4.84
N GLY A 58 21.81 2.37 -4.59
CA GLY A 58 22.48 3.64 -4.39
C GLY A 58 23.35 3.73 -3.13
N SER A 59 23.18 2.82 -2.16
CA SER A 59 23.97 2.79 -0.93
C SER A 59 25.19 1.85 -0.98
N ILE A 60 25.41 1.13 -2.07
CA ILE A 60 26.58 0.26 -2.24
C ILE A 60 27.81 1.13 -2.54
N ASP A 61 28.91 0.86 -1.84
CA ASP A 61 30.20 1.52 -2.09
C ASP A 61 30.81 1.01 -3.39
N ALA A 62 31.19 1.93 -4.30
CA ALA A 62 31.79 1.61 -5.58
C ALA A 62 33.11 0.82 -5.44
N SER A 63 33.84 1.02 -4.35
CA SER A 63 35.11 0.33 -4.11
C SER A 63 34.99 -1.19 -4.08
N LEU A 64 33.83 -1.72 -3.65
CA LEU A 64 33.58 -3.16 -3.65
C LEU A 64 33.47 -3.74 -5.07
N GLU A 65 32.81 -3.01 -5.96
CA GLU A 65 32.70 -3.41 -7.37
C GLU A 65 34.05 -3.28 -8.09
N GLU A 66 34.80 -2.19 -7.82
CA GLU A 66 36.13 -1.95 -8.37
C GLU A 66 37.13 -3.02 -7.90
N ALA A 67 37.14 -3.36 -6.62
CA ALA A 67 38.01 -4.42 -6.08
C ALA A 67 37.72 -5.77 -6.75
N ALA A 68 36.45 -6.10 -6.94
CA ALA A 68 36.06 -7.35 -7.59
C ALA A 68 36.42 -7.35 -9.10
N GLU A 69 36.37 -6.20 -9.76
CA GLU A 69 36.83 -6.04 -11.15
C GLU A 69 38.33 -6.26 -11.26
N ASN A 70 39.11 -5.66 -10.37
CA ASN A 70 40.55 -5.85 -10.28
C ASN A 70 40.97 -7.31 -10.03
N LEU A 71 40.13 -8.07 -9.33
CA LEU A 71 40.29 -9.52 -9.14
C LEU A 71 39.82 -10.36 -10.35
N GLY A 72 39.45 -9.72 -11.47
CA GLY A 72 39.08 -10.41 -12.72
C GLY A 72 37.66 -10.97 -12.73
N MET A 73 36.78 -10.56 -11.81
CA MET A 73 35.39 -11.03 -11.80
C MET A 73 34.60 -10.48 -12.97
N SER A 74 33.90 -11.33 -13.71
CA SER A 74 32.97 -10.91 -14.74
C SER A 74 31.80 -10.13 -14.13
N ARG A 75 31.17 -9.24 -14.90
CA ARG A 75 30.04 -8.39 -14.45
C ARG A 75 28.90 -9.17 -13.82
N ILE A 76 28.49 -10.30 -14.43
CA ILE A 76 27.41 -11.14 -13.90
C ILE A 76 27.81 -11.75 -12.56
N LYS A 77 29.05 -12.22 -12.45
CA LYS A 77 29.58 -12.81 -11.20
C LYS A 77 29.60 -11.76 -10.08
N ARG A 78 30.02 -10.51 -10.37
CA ARG A 78 29.98 -9.38 -9.40
C ARG A 78 28.55 -9.13 -8.90
N ILE A 79 27.59 -9.02 -9.81
CA ILE A 79 26.19 -8.80 -9.44
C ILE A 79 25.69 -9.92 -8.52
N MET A 80 25.93 -11.19 -8.88
CA MET A 80 25.40 -12.34 -8.10
C MET A 80 26.12 -12.56 -6.79
N THR A 81 27.43 -12.26 -6.70
CA THR A 81 28.25 -12.58 -5.53
C THR A 81 28.38 -11.40 -4.56
N ILE A 82 28.25 -10.16 -5.03
CA ILE A 82 28.45 -8.96 -4.22
C ILE A 82 27.16 -8.13 -4.16
N THR A 83 26.72 -7.59 -5.30
CA THR A 83 25.60 -6.65 -5.33
C THR A 83 24.30 -7.27 -4.80
N PHE A 84 23.91 -8.44 -5.32
CA PHE A 84 22.66 -9.11 -4.94
C PHE A 84 22.62 -9.53 -3.46
N PRO A 85 23.66 -10.18 -2.87
CA PRO A 85 23.66 -10.49 -1.46
C PRO A 85 23.61 -9.27 -0.54
N LEU A 86 24.23 -8.16 -0.93
CA LEU A 86 24.21 -6.91 -0.16
C LEU A 86 22.82 -6.27 -0.12
N ILE A 87 22.06 -6.29 -1.21
CA ILE A 87 20.72 -5.73 -1.27
C ILE A 87 19.61 -6.71 -0.83
N LEU A 88 19.93 -8.00 -0.70
CA LEU A 88 18.96 -9.06 -0.36
C LEU A 88 18.18 -8.78 0.93
N PRO A 89 18.77 -8.26 2.03
CA PRO A 89 18.00 -7.88 3.22
C PRO A 89 16.94 -6.81 2.93
N THR A 90 17.30 -5.81 2.13
CA THR A 90 16.36 -4.74 1.74
C THR A 90 15.25 -5.27 0.83
N ILE A 91 15.60 -6.13 -0.15
CA ILE A 91 14.60 -6.82 -0.98
C ILE A 91 13.66 -7.64 -0.11
N SER A 92 14.19 -8.42 0.84
CA SER A 92 13.38 -9.24 1.75
C SER A 92 12.44 -8.40 2.60
N ALA A 93 12.91 -7.25 3.11
CA ALA A 93 12.09 -6.31 3.85
C ALA A 93 10.96 -5.72 2.98
N ALA A 94 11.28 -5.31 1.74
CA ALA A 94 10.29 -4.80 0.79
C ALA A 94 9.25 -5.86 0.41
N MET A 95 9.67 -7.10 0.16
CA MET A 95 8.77 -8.23 -0.11
C MET A 95 7.79 -8.47 1.03
N LEU A 96 8.25 -8.47 2.28
CA LEU A 96 7.39 -8.65 3.45
C LEU A 96 6.41 -7.47 3.63
N MET A 97 6.84 -6.24 3.32
CA MET A 97 5.96 -5.07 3.32
C MET A 97 4.86 -5.18 2.26
N VAL A 98 5.22 -5.61 1.04
CA VAL A 98 4.27 -5.84 -0.06
C VAL A 98 3.32 -6.98 0.29
N PHE A 99 3.83 -8.09 0.83
CA PHE A 99 3.00 -9.22 1.26
C PHE A 99 1.95 -8.77 2.29
N ARG A 100 2.36 -8.01 3.31
CA ARG A 100 1.44 -7.44 4.31
C ARG A 100 0.41 -6.51 3.68
N ALA A 101 0.82 -5.66 2.72
CA ALA A 101 -0.08 -4.75 2.04
C ALA A 101 -1.11 -5.49 1.18
N ALA A 102 -0.68 -6.57 0.49
CA ALA A 102 -1.55 -7.45 -0.29
C ALA A 102 -2.53 -8.23 0.61
N LEU A 103 -2.03 -8.79 1.74
CA LEU A 103 -2.87 -9.49 2.71
C LEU A 103 -3.98 -8.61 3.28
N ALA A 104 -3.70 -7.31 3.46
CA ALA A 104 -4.65 -6.33 3.99
C ALA A 104 -5.54 -5.68 2.92
N ASP A 105 -5.31 -5.97 1.63
CA ASP A 105 -6.09 -5.37 0.56
C ASP A 105 -7.47 -6.01 0.45
N PHE A 106 -8.48 -5.19 0.62
CA PHE A 106 -9.89 -5.57 0.50
C PHE A 106 -10.44 -5.20 -0.88
N GLY A 107 -10.06 -4.00 -1.38
CA GLY A 107 -10.72 -3.38 -2.52
C GLY A 107 -10.49 -4.11 -3.85
N THR A 108 -9.27 -4.56 -4.10
CA THR A 108 -8.92 -5.25 -5.34
C THR A 108 -9.61 -6.62 -5.44
N PRO A 109 -9.51 -7.52 -4.45
CA PRO A 109 -10.19 -8.80 -4.50
C PRO A 109 -11.72 -8.69 -4.48
N MET A 110 -12.28 -7.66 -3.81
CA MET A 110 -13.73 -7.45 -3.79
C MET A 110 -14.28 -7.14 -5.20
N LEU A 111 -13.55 -6.39 -6.00
CA LEU A 111 -13.99 -5.98 -7.34
C LEU A 111 -13.62 -6.98 -8.44
N ILE A 112 -12.44 -7.59 -8.36
CA ILE A 112 -11.88 -8.43 -9.43
C ILE A 112 -11.95 -9.92 -9.08
N GLY A 113 -12.07 -10.27 -7.81
CA GLY A 113 -11.91 -11.65 -7.35
C GLY A 113 -12.96 -12.64 -7.90
N GLU A 114 -14.18 -12.19 -8.16
CA GLU A 114 -15.32 -13.06 -8.53
C GLU A 114 -15.44 -14.29 -7.61
N GLY A 115 -15.12 -15.48 -8.10
CA GLY A 115 -15.14 -16.73 -7.33
C GLY A 115 -13.99 -16.89 -6.34
N TYR A 116 -12.93 -16.09 -6.45
CA TYR A 116 -11.80 -16.10 -5.52
C TYR A 116 -12.06 -15.25 -4.29
N LYS A 117 -12.36 -15.93 -3.18
CA LYS A 117 -12.64 -15.29 -1.89
C LYS A 117 -11.36 -15.22 -1.07
N VAL A 118 -10.97 -14.01 -0.66
CA VAL A 118 -9.86 -13.76 0.27
C VAL A 118 -10.39 -13.35 1.64
N LEU A 119 -9.60 -13.54 2.70
CA LEU A 119 -10.03 -13.28 4.07
C LEU A 119 -10.67 -11.90 4.29
N PRO A 120 -10.10 -10.76 3.83
CA PRO A 120 -10.73 -9.45 4.01
C PRO A 120 -12.12 -9.34 3.39
N VAL A 121 -12.35 -9.98 2.23
CA VAL A 121 -13.64 -9.99 1.55
C VAL A 121 -14.63 -10.87 2.28
N LEU A 122 -14.20 -12.06 2.74
CA LEU A 122 -15.04 -12.96 3.53
C LEU A 122 -15.50 -12.32 4.85
N ILE A 123 -14.60 -11.64 5.56
CA ILE A 123 -14.93 -10.93 6.80
C ILE A 123 -16.03 -9.89 6.55
N TYR A 124 -15.88 -9.11 5.47
CA TYR A 124 -16.85 -8.10 5.08
C TYR A 124 -18.21 -8.73 4.72
N GLN A 125 -18.20 -9.79 3.91
CA GLN A 125 -19.41 -10.51 3.52
C GLN A 125 -20.13 -11.14 4.72
N GLN A 126 -19.40 -11.77 5.64
CA GLN A 126 -19.97 -12.36 6.85
C GLN A 126 -20.58 -11.32 7.80
N TYR A 127 -20.04 -10.10 7.81
CA TYR A 127 -20.55 -9.03 8.65
C TYR A 127 -21.79 -8.34 8.05
N LEU A 128 -21.81 -8.08 6.73
CA LEU A 128 -22.85 -7.30 6.05
C LEU A 128 -23.90 -8.15 5.31
N SER A 129 -23.83 -9.48 5.39
CA SER A 129 -24.82 -10.32 4.72
C SER A 129 -26.19 -10.19 5.40
N GLU A 130 -27.15 -9.65 4.67
CA GLU A 130 -28.56 -9.54 5.13
C GLU A 130 -29.25 -10.92 5.23
N THR A 131 -28.76 -11.92 4.50
CA THR A 131 -29.36 -13.27 4.38
C THR A 131 -28.71 -14.33 5.26
N GLY A 132 -28.09 -13.95 6.39
CA GLY A 132 -27.46 -14.90 7.32
C GLY A 132 -26.02 -14.56 7.70
N GLY A 133 -25.70 -13.26 7.79
CA GLY A 133 -24.42 -12.82 8.30
C GLY A 133 -24.15 -13.33 9.71
N ASN A 134 -22.95 -13.82 9.95
CA ASN A 134 -22.52 -14.32 11.24
C ASN A 134 -21.39 -13.44 11.80
N ALA A 135 -21.77 -12.55 12.73
CA ALA A 135 -20.82 -11.65 13.38
C ALA A 135 -19.70 -12.41 14.13
N THR A 136 -20.02 -13.58 14.70
CA THR A 136 -19.03 -14.43 15.36
C THR A 136 -18.04 -14.98 14.35
N MET A 137 -18.51 -15.44 13.18
CA MET A 137 -17.64 -15.90 12.11
C MET A 137 -16.77 -14.76 11.56
N ALA A 138 -17.33 -13.56 11.34
CA ALA A 138 -16.57 -12.38 10.96
C ALA A 138 -15.47 -12.04 11.97
N SER A 139 -15.77 -12.12 13.27
CA SER A 139 -14.79 -11.91 14.35
C SER A 139 -13.71 -13.00 14.34
N THR A 140 -14.07 -14.27 14.18
CA THR A 140 -13.11 -15.39 14.11
C THR A 140 -12.15 -15.21 12.92
N LEU A 141 -12.67 -14.93 11.73
CA LEU A 141 -11.86 -14.67 10.53
C LEU A 141 -10.96 -13.43 10.73
N SER A 142 -11.43 -12.42 11.46
CA SER A 142 -10.65 -11.24 11.82
C SER A 142 -9.46 -11.60 12.72
N VAL A 143 -9.64 -12.47 13.69
CA VAL A 143 -8.55 -12.98 14.53
C VAL A 143 -7.53 -13.76 13.69
N VAL A 144 -7.98 -14.62 12.79
CA VAL A 144 -7.09 -15.37 11.90
C VAL A 144 -6.20 -14.44 11.06
N ILE A 145 -6.79 -13.44 10.41
CA ILE A 145 -5.99 -12.52 9.57
C ILE A 145 -5.03 -11.66 10.41
N ILE A 146 -5.41 -11.27 11.63
CA ILE A 146 -4.53 -10.56 12.56
C ILE A 146 -3.35 -11.45 12.96
N LEU A 147 -3.58 -12.72 13.27
CA LEU A 147 -2.50 -13.67 13.59
C LEU A 147 -1.55 -13.85 12.40
N CYS A 148 -2.08 -14.03 11.19
CA CYS A 148 -1.26 -14.10 9.99
C CYS A 148 -0.41 -12.82 9.82
N ALA A 149 -0.99 -11.65 9.99
CA ALA A 149 -0.30 -10.37 9.86
C ALA A 149 0.77 -10.17 10.97
N LEU A 150 0.51 -10.64 12.20
CA LEU A 150 1.49 -10.65 13.30
C LEU A 150 2.66 -11.56 13.00
N ILE A 151 2.42 -12.77 12.50
CA ILE A 151 3.50 -13.71 12.10
C ILE A 151 4.40 -13.05 11.06
N VAL A 152 3.81 -12.43 10.03
CA VAL A 152 4.58 -11.71 8.99
C VAL A 152 5.41 -10.57 9.58
N LEU A 153 4.84 -9.80 10.52
CA LEU A 153 5.56 -8.72 11.19
C LEU A 153 6.72 -9.25 12.04
N LEU A 154 6.54 -10.36 12.75
CA LEU A 154 7.61 -10.99 13.53
C LEU A 154 8.74 -11.51 12.63
N ILE A 155 8.39 -12.14 11.50
CA ILE A 155 9.36 -12.57 10.48
C ILE A 155 10.10 -11.34 9.94
N GLN A 156 9.39 -10.26 9.61
CA GLN A 156 9.98 -9.02 9.12
C GLN A 156 10.98 -8.43 10.12
N LYS A 157 10.59 -8.35 11.41
CA LYS A 157 11.47 -7.86 12.48
C LYS A 157 12.73 -8.72 12.59
N PHE A 158 12.57 -10.04 12.55
CA PHE A 158 13.69 -10.98 12.63
C PHE A 158 14.65 -10.88 11.43
N VAL A 159 14.11 -10.76 10.21
CA VAL A 159 14.91 -10.63 8.99
C VAL A 159 15.69 -9.31 8.99
N ILE A 160 15.02 -8.19 9.35
CA ILE A 160 15.66 -6.88 9.39
C ILE A 160 16.72 -6.81 10.49
N SER A 161 16.45 -7.37 11.69
CA SER A 161 17.38 -7.28 12.84
C SER A 161 18.68 -8.07 12.65
N ARG A 162 18.67 -9.12 11.85
CA ARG A 162 19.86 -10.00 11.67
C ARG A 162 20.87 -9.51 10.64
N LYS A 163 20.51 -8.58 9.75
CA LYS A 163 21.36 -8.16 8.63
C LYS A 163 21.36 -6.64 8.44
N ASN A 164 21.72 -5.91 9.48
CA ASN A 164 22.05 -4.50 9.34
C ASN A 164 23.47 -4.37 8.75
N TYR A 165 23.56 -4.39 7.44
CA TYR A 165 24.75 -3.87 6.77
C TYR A 165 24.61 -2.33 6.74
N MET A 166 25.04 -1.66 7.82
CA MET A 166 25.30 -0.23 7.74
C MET A 166 26.55 -0.06 6.87
N MET A 167 26.34 0.12 5.58
CA MET A 167 27.42 0.52 4.70
C MET A 167 27.62 2.04 4.86
N SER A 168 28.81 2.44 5.31
CA SER A 168 29.21 3.83 5.18
C SER A 168 29.52 4.08 3.72
N MET A 169 28.72 4.93 3.09
CA MET A 169 28.92 5.34 1.71
C MET A 169 30.14 6.29 1.66
N LEU A 170 31.31 5.78 1.38
CA LEU A 170 32.52 6.59 1.14
C LEU A 170 32.55 7.10 -0.31
N ARG A 171 32.06 6.27 -1.25
CA ARG A 171 31.98 6.62 -2.68
C ARG A 171 30.66 6.16 -3.25
N PRO A 172 29.84 7.06 -3.85
CA PRO A 172 28.61 6.67 -4.51
C PRO A 172 28.92 5.77 -5.72
N PRO A 173 28.02 4.82 -6.07
CA PRO A 173 28.20 3.94 -7.22
C PRO A 173 28.34 4.76 -8.51
N ALA A 174 29.29 4.35 -9.35
CA ALA A 174 29.52 5.02 -10.62
C ALA A 174 28.33 4.82 -11.57
N GLU A 175 27.82 5.89 -12.15
CA GLU A 175 26.75 5.81 -13.15
C GLU A 175 27.28 5.18 -14.44
N ILE A 176 26.78 4.01 -14.79
CA ILE A 176 27.08 3.34 -16.05
C ILE A 176 26.18 3.90 -17.14
N LYS A 177 26.72 4.74 -18.02
CA LYS A 177 25.99 5.29 -19.16
C LYS A 177 25.83 4.25 -20.26
N LEU A 178 24.62 3.72 -20.43
CA LEU A 178 24.29 2.87 -21.57
C LEU A 178 24.42 3.65 -22.88
N LYS A 179 24.99 3.03 -23.92
CA LYS A 179 25.16 3.63 -25.25
C LYS A 179 24.42 2.82 -26.33
N GLY A 180 24.09 3.51 -27.43
CA GLY A 180 23.49 2.87 -28.62
C GLY A 180 22.16 2.18 -28.38
N GLY A 181 21.89 1.07 -29.07
CA GLY A 181 20.63 0.34 -29.03
C GLY A 181 20.25 -0.19 -27.65
N LYS A 182 21.24 -0.52 -26.78
CA LYS A 182 20.99 -0.96 -25.40
C LYS A 182 20.34 0.14 -24.56
N ARG A 183 20.72 1.41 -24.78
CA ARG A 183 20.08 2.56 -24.10
C ARG A 183 18.64 2.71 -24.54
N VAL A 184 18.39 2.66 -25.87
CA VAL A 184 17.02 2.79 -26.41
C VAL A 184 16.12 1.68 -25.88
N LEU A 185 16.59 0.43 -25.91
CA LEU A 185 15.83 -0.71 -25.39
C LEU A 185 15.51 -0.59 -23.89
N ALA A 186 16.51 -0.28 -23.05
CA ALA A 186 16.33 -0.13 -21.62
C ALA A 186 15.37 1.02 -21.31
N THR A 187 15.55 2.17 -21.97
CA THR A 187 14.67 3.34 -21.80
C THR A 187 13.25 3.02 -22.26
N GLY A 188 13.09 2.34 -23.39
CA GLY A 188 11.77 1.90 -23.90
C GLY A 188 11.04 0.97 -22.91
N ILE A 189 11.75 -0.01 -22.35
CA ILE A 189 11.17 -0.91 -21.34
C ILE A 189 10.74 -0.11 -20.08
N CYS A 190 11.59 0.82 -19.59
CA CYS A 190 11.24 1.64 -18.43
C CYS A 190 9.99 2.50 -18.68
N TYR A 191 9.90 3.15 -19.84
CA TYR A 191 8.70 3.93 -20.21
C TYR A 191 7.46 3.06 -20.38
N LEU A 192 7.59 1.84 -20.95
CA LEU A 192 6.49 0.91 -21.09
C LEU A 192 5.95 0.49 -19.70
N VAL A 193 6.83 0.12 -18.79
CA VAL A 193 6.45 -0.26 -17.41
C VAL A 193 5.80 0.92 -16.69
N ALA A 194 6.37 2.12 -16.80
CA ALA A 194 5.80 3.33 -16.23
C ALA A 194 4.41 3.66 -16.81
N PHE A 195 4.25 3.52 -18.14
CA PHE A 195 2.97 3.72 -18.82
C PHE A 195 1.91 2.73 -18.34
N ILE A 196 2.25 1.42 -18.24
CA ILE A 196 1.33 0.41 -17.70
C ILE A 196 0.92 0.76 -16.26
N GLY A 197 1.87 1.20 -15.43
CA GLY A 197 1.57 1.62 -14.06
C GLY A 197 0.68 2.87 -13.98
N PHE A 198 0.75 3.74 -14.99
CA PHE A 198 -0.02 4.97 -15.05
C PHE A 198 -1.39 4.82 -15.75
N LEU A 199 -1.61 3.72 -16.47
CA LEU A 199 -2.86 3.43 -17.18
C LEU A 199 -4.13 3.58 -16.33
N PRO A 200 -4.20 3.05 -15.09
CA PRO A 200 -5.39 3.21 -14.25
C PRO A 200 -5.76 4.68 -14.01
N GLN A 201 -4.76 5.53 -13.77
CA GLN A 201 -4.97 6.97 -13.53
C GLN A 201 -5.46 7.67 -14.80
N LEU A 202 -4.86 7.36 -15.95
CA LEU A 202 -5.32 7.88 -17.24
C LEU A 202 -6.75 7.46 -17.55
N THR A 203 -7.11 6.21 -17.22
CA THR A 203 -8.47 5.71 -17.41
C THR A 203 -9.47 6.48 -16.56
N VAL A 204 -9.18 6.71 -15.27
CA VAL A 204 -10.05 7.51 -14.40
C VAL A 204 -10.18 8.94 -14.93
N PHE A 205 -9.06 9.55 -15.31
CA PHE A 205 -9.07 10.90 -15.88
C PHE A 205 -9.91 10.96 -17.14
N TYR A 206 -9.72 10.06 -18.08
CA TYR A 206 -10.50 10.01 -19.31
C TYR A 206 -12.00 9.77 -19.04
N THR A 207 -12.33 8.77 -18.22
CA THR A 207 -13.72 8.41 -17.94
C THR A 207 -14.46 9.47 -17.14
N SER A 208 -13.76 10.33 -16.40
CA SER A 208 -14.36 11.44 -15.66
C SER A 208 -15.03 12.49 -16.55
N PHE A 209 -14.61 12.58 -17.82
CA PHE A 209 -15.20 13.47 -18.82
C PHE A 209 -16.25 12.80 -19.70
N LEU A 210 -16.46 11.49 -19.59
CA LEU A 210 -17.46 10.81 -20.39
C LEU A 210 -18.88 11.14 -19.87
N LYS A 211 -19.80 11.29 -20.84
CA LYS A 211 -21.22 11.42 -20.53
C LYS A 211 -21.75 10.10 -19.98
N THR A 212 -22.59 10.18 -18.95
CA THR A 212 -23.22 9.01 -18.32
C THR A 212 -24.74 9.09 -18.43
N SER A 213 -25.37 7.92 -18.58
CA SER A 213 -26.82 7.73 -18.45
C SER A 213 -27.03 6.64 -17.38
N GLY A 214 -27.36 7.05 -16.16
CA GLY A 214 -27.31 6.17 -15.00
C GLY A 214 -25.88 5.64 -14.75
N PRO A 215 -25.69 4.33 -14.57
CA PRO A 215 -24.37 3.73 -14.35
C PRO A 215 -23.55 3.49 -15.64
N LEU A 216 -24.12 3.78 -16.82
CA LEU A 216 -23.50 3.46 -18.10
C LEU A 216 -22.85 4.68 -18.75
N PHE A 217 -21.67 4.47 -19.34
CA PHE A 217 -21.06 5.48 -20.21
C PHE A 217 -21.76 5.51 -21.57
N VAL A 218 -22.12 6.69 -22.03
CA VAL A 218 -22.70 6.93 -23.36
C VAL A 218 -21.76 7.78 -24.20
N LYS A 219 -21.96 7.78 -25.53
CA LYS A 219 -21.12 8.57 -26.44
C LYS A 219 -21.25 10.06 -26.13
N GLY A 220 -20.11 10.73 -26.03
CA GLY A 220 -20.01 12.18 -25.80
C GLY A 220 -19.26 12.52 -24.53
N TYR A 221 -18.84 13.79 -24.44
CA TYR A 221 -18.14 14.35 -23.29
C TYR A 221 -19.07 15.27 -22.53
N SER A 222 -18.92 15.33 -21.20
CA SER A 222 -19.70 16.18 -20.31
C SER A 222 -18.92 16.51 -19.05
N LEU A 223 -19.17 17.68 -18.49
CA LEU A 223 -18.73 18.10 -17.16
C LEU A 223 -19.82 17.93 -16.09
N ASP A 224 -20.93 17.26 -16.42
CA ASP A 224 -22.06 17.11 -15.49
C ASP A 224 -21.67 16.34 -14.23
N SER A 225 -20.77 15.38 -14.32
CA SER A 225 -20.23 14.67 -13.16
C SER A 225 -19.54 15.64 -12.18
N TYR A 226 -18.75 16.58 -12.68
CA TYR A 226 -18.09 17.60 -11.87
C TYR A 226 -19.08 18.60 -11.27
N ARG A 227 -20.08 19.04 -12.04
CA ARG A 227 -21.16 19.90 -11.55
C ARG A 227 -21.97 19.19 -10.46
N ASN A 228 -22.26 17.89 -10.63
CA ASN A 228 -22.96 17.09 -9.63
C ASN A 228 -22.17 16.95 -8.33
N ILE A 229 -20.84 16.83 -8.40
CA ILE A 229 -19.98 16.82 -7.19
C ILE A 229 -20.15 18.15 -6.44
N ILE A 230 -20.06 19.28 -7.13
CA ILE A 230 -20.18 20.60 -6.51
C ILE A 230 -21.59 20.79 -5.92
N ASN A 231 -22.64 20.46 -6.69
CA ASN A 231 -24.01 20.77 -6.30
C ASN A 231 -24.62 19.76 -5.31
N LYS A 232 -24.29 18.46 -5.45
CA LYS A 232 -24.94 17.40 -4.67
C LYS A 232 -24.03 16.76 -3.64
N LEU A 233 -22.69 16.71 -3.88
CA LEU A 233 -21.73 16.00 -3.07
C LEU A 233 -20.71 16.91 -2.37
N ALA A 234 -20.85 18.24 -2.47
CA ALA A 234 -19.95 19.21 -1.84
C ALA A 234 -19.75 18.94 -0.35
N ARG A 235 -20.84 18.58 0.36
CA ARG A 235 -20.79 18.22 1.78
C ARG A 235 -19.89 17.00 2.04
N SER A 236 -19.90 15.98 1.19
CA SER A 236 -19.05 14.80 1.31
C SER A 236 -17.58 15.15 1.09
N VAL A 237 -17.29 16.03 0.15
CA VAL A 237 -15.94 16.56 -0.09
C VAL A 237 -15.45 17.33 1.13
N THR A 238 -16.25 18.28 1.63
CA THR A 238 -15.93 19.08 2.83
C THR A 238 -15.71 18.18 4.04
N ASN A 239 -16.58 17.20 4.27
CA ASN A 239 -16.44 16.25 5.37
C ASN A 239 -15.14 15.44 5.28
N THR A 240 -14.75 15.01 4.08
CA THR A 240 -13.49 14.26 3.86
C THR A 240 -12.28 15.07 4.30
N PHE A 241 -12.20 16.35 3.91
CA PHE A 241 -11.11 17.23 4.34
C PHE A 241 -11.19 17.56 5.82
N ALA A 242 -12.37 17.89 6.34
CA ALA A 242 -12.56 18.24 7.75
C ALA A 242 -12.14 17.09 8.67
N TYR A 243 -12.60 15.86 8.42
CA TYR A 243 -12.25 14.70 9.24
C TYR A 243 -10.75 14.36 9.14
N ALA A 244 -10.16 14.52 7.97
CA ALA A 244 -8.72 14.32 7.78
C ALA A 244 -7.91 15.36 8.57
N ILE A 245 -8.28 16.65 8.51
CA ILE A 245 -7.59 17.73 9.25
C ILE A 245 -7.72 17.52 10.76
N ILE A 246 -8.91 17.23 11.26
CA ILE A 246 -9.12 16.95 12.69
C ILE A 246 -8.26 15.76 13.13
N ALA A 247 -8.26 14.67 12.35
CA ALA A 247 -7.45 13.50 12.66
C ALA A 247 -5.95 13.82 12.66
N ILE A 248 -5.45 14.64 11.72
CA ILE A 248 -4.04 15.06 11.64
C ILE A 248 -3.67 15.85 12.89
N ILE A 249 -4.48 16.83 13.31
CA ILE A 249 -4.22 17.64 14.51
C ILE A 249 -4.11 16.73 15.74
N ILE A 250 -5.07 15.82 15.92
CA ILE A 250 -5.04 14.87 17.04
C ILE A 250 -3.78 13.99 16.97
N MET A 251 -3.45 13.45 15.77
CA MET A 251 -2.28 12.58 15.60
C MET A 251 -0.95 13.31 15.87
N ILE A 252 -0.84 14.58 15.49
CA ILE A 252 0.38 15.38 15.77
C ILE A 252 0.54 15.50 17.28
N VAL A 253 -0.47 15.98 18.01
CA VAL A 253 -0.39 16.19 19.44
C VAL A 253 -0.12 14.87 20.18
N VAL A 254 -0.96 13.86 19.96
CA VAL A 254 -0.85 12.56 20.65
C VAL A 254 0.40 11.80 20.21
N GLY A 255 0.75 11.86 18.93
CA GLY A 255 1.90 11.16 18.37
C GLY A 255 3.24 11.70 18.88
N ILE A 256 3.40 13.02 18.97
CA ILE A 256 4.60 13.65 19.55
C ILE A 256 4.70 13.32 21.04
N LEU A 257 3.59 13.40 21.78
CA LEU A 257 3.57 13.08 23.20
C LEU A 257 4.01 11.63 23.46
N ILE A 258 3.44 10.66 22.71
CA ILE A 258 3.80 9.25 22.84
C ILE A 258 5.26 9.03 22.44
N ALA A 259 5.73 9.65 21.35
CA ALA A 259 7.12 9.55 20.92
C ALA A 259 8.08 10.09 21.99
N TYR A 260 7.76 11.23 22.60
CA TYR A 260 8.53 11.81 23.69
C TYR A 260 8.62 10.86 24.89
N LEU A 261 7.50 10.31 25.33
CA LEU A 261 7.46 9.35 26.44
C LEU A 261 8.27 8.09 26.12
N SER A 262 8.18 7.57 24.91
CA SER A 262 8.87 6.34 24.51
C SER A 262 10.37 6.51 24.33
N VAL A 263 10.83 7.68 23.88
CA VAL A 263 12.25 7.94 23.59
C VAL A 263 12.97 8.52 24.81
N ARG A 264 12.38 9.53 25.49
CA ARG A 264 13.02 10.27 26.59
C ARG A 264 12.76 9.67 27.98
N LYS A 265 11.60 9.05 28.19
CA LYS A 265 11.24 8.44 29.48
C LYS A 265 11.14 6.91 29.35
N LYS A 266 12.31 6.25 29.26
CA LYS A 266 12.37 4.78 29.13
C LYS A 266 11.96 4.12 30.44
N ASN A 267 10.76 3.57 30.49
CA ASN A 267 10.26 2.70 31.55
C ASN A 267 9.43 1.54 30.94
N LYS A 268 9.06 0.56 31.76
CA LYS A 268 8.29 -0.62 31.28
C LYS A 268 6.93 -0.20 30.70
N ILE A 269 6.26 0.80 31.29
CA ILE A 269 4.95 1.29 30.85
C ILE A 269 5.06 1.92 29.46
N ASN A 270 6.07 2.76 29.23
CA ASN A 270 6.27 3.43 27.95
C ASN A 270 6.71 2.44 26.85
N THR A 271 7.42 1.38 27.21
CA THR A 271 7.73 0.28 26.29
C THR A 271 6.46 -0.46 25.85
N VAL A 272 5.57 -0.75 26.80
CA VAL A 272 4.25 -1.35 26.49
C VAL A 272 3.41 -0.41 25.63
N LEU A 273 3.39 0.89 25.96
CA LEU A 273 2.69 1.91 25.17
C LEU A 273 3.19 1.94 23.71
N ASP A 274 4.51 1.90 23.48
CA ASP A 274 5.09 1.86 22.14
C ASP A 274 4.62 0.62 21.35
N VAL A 275 4.57 -0.55 21.99
CA VAL A 275 4.07 -1.77 21.38
C VAL A 275 2.57 -1.68 21.07
N LEU A 276 1.76 -1.19 22.00
CA LEU A 276 0.31 -1.05 21.83
C LEU A 276 -0.03 -0.10 20.69
N VAL A 277 0.68 1.00 20.58
CA VAL A 277 0.49 1.98 19.48
C VAL A 277 0.83 1.37 18.12
N MET A 278 1.77 0.40 18.05
CA MET A 278 2.11 -0.27 16.80
C MET A 278 1.09 -1.34 16.39
N PHE A 279 0.26 -1.82 17.31
CA PHE A 279 -0.68 -2.90 17.04
C PHE A 279 -1.66 -2.59 15.89
N PRO A 280 -2.32 -1.41 15.84
CA PRO A 280 -3.23 -1.05 14.75
C PRO A 280 -2.58 -0.99 13.36
N TYR A 281 -1.27 -0.82 13.29
CA TYR A 281 -0.52 -0.84 12.03
C TYR A 281 -0.62 -2.19 11.31
N VAL A 282 -0.79 -3.27 12.06
CA VAL A 282 -0.84 -4.64 11.55
C VAL A 282 -2.25 -5.00 11.07
N ILE A 283 -3.28 -4.38 11.67
CA ILE A 283 -4.68 -4.73 11.42
C ILE A 283 -5.13 -4.23 10.03
N PRO A 284 -5.71 -5.10 9.18
CA PRO A 284 -6.35 -4.66 7.94
C PRO A 284 -7.46 -3.64 8.20
N GLY A 285 -7.59 -2.65 7.29
CA GLY A 285 -8.55 -1.56 7.48
C GLY A 285 -10.01 -2.00 7.56
N SER A 286 -10.40 -3.03 6.82
CA SER A 286 -11.73 -3.64 6.89
C SER A 286 -12.01 -4.25 8.26
N VAL A 287 -11.03 -4.94 8.83
CA VAL A 287 -11.13 -5.55 10.17
C VAL A 287 -11.26 -4.47 11.25
N LEU A 288 -10.43 -3.42 11.17
CA LEU A 288 -10.52 -2.29 12.10
C LEU A 288 -11.89 -1.60 12.01
N GLY A 289 -12.39 -1.36 10.79
CA GLY A 289 -13.71 -0.76 10.58
C GLY A 289 -14.83 -1.59 11.21
N ILE A 290 -14.84 -2.90 10.98
CA ILE A 290 -15.83 -3.82 11.56
C ILE A 290 -15.70 -3.87 13.09
N ALA A 291 -14.49 -3.93 13.62
CA ALA A 291 -14.25 -3.91 15.07
C ALA A 291 -14.79 -2.62 15.72
N LEU A 292 -14.58 -1.47 15.10
CA LEU A 292 -15.14 -0.20 15.58
C LEU A 292 -16.66 -0.18 15.52
N LEU A 293 -17.27 -0.69 14.45
CA LEU A 293 -18.72 -0.81 14.34
C LEU A 293 -19.29 -1.73 15.42
N LEU A 294 -18.71 -2.91 15.65
CA LEU A 294 -19.16 -3.85 16.66
C LEU A 294 -19.04 -3.28 18.08
N THR A 295 -17.96 -2.54 18.35
CA THR A 295 -17.68 -1.98 19.67
C THR A 295 -18.58 -0.78 19.98
N PHE A 296 -18.72 0.13 19.01
CA PHE A 296 -19.38 1.42 19.20
C PHE A 296 -20.81 1.48 18.65
N ASN A 297 -21.43 0.34 18.42
CA ASN A 297 -22.85 0.22 18.07
C ASN A 297 -23.74 -0.16 19.29
N LYS A 298 -23.22 0.00 20.50
CA LYS A 298 -23.89 -0.37 21.76
C LYS A 298 -23.66 0.69 22.81
N GLN A 299 -24.59 0.77 23.80
CA GLN A 299 -24.38 1.59 25.00
C GLN A 299 -23.13 1.11 25.76
N PRO A 300 -22.40 2.02 26.46
CA PRO A 300 -22.73 3.43 26.70
C PRO A 300 -22.26 4.39 25.60
N LEU A 301 -21.43 3.98 24.67
CA LEU A 301 -20.82 4.84 23.64
C LEU A 301 -21.34 4.46 22.23
N TYR A 302 -22.48 5.01 21.87
CA TYR A 302 -23.04 4.84 20.52
C TYR A 302 -22.44 5.88 19.56
N LEU A 303 -21.38 5.48 18.82
CA LEU A 303 -20.69 6.35 17.87
C LEU A 303 -20.97 5.99 16.40
N THR A 304 -21.61 4.85 16.14
CA THR A 304 -21.95 4.41 14.78
C THR A 304 -22.80 5.45 14.07
N GLY A 305 -22.46 5.77 12.82
CA GLY A 305 -23.12 6.82 12.04
C GLY A 305 -22.69 8.24 12.33
N THR A 306 -21.79 8.46 13.30
CA THR A 306 -21.25 9.79 13.61
C THR A 306 -19.91 10.07 12.92
N TRP A 307 -19.55 11.35 12.77
CA TRP A 307 -18.24 11.76 12.26
C TRP A 307 -17.09 11.34 13.19
N ILE A 308 -17.36 11.17 14.49
CA ILE A 308 -16.36 10.83 15.51
C ILE A 308 -15.74 9.47 15.24
N ILE A 309 -16.53 8.45 14.87
CA ILE A 309 -16.00 7.12 14.58
C ILE A 309 -15.08 7.14 13.36
N MET A 310 -15.34 8.02 12.37
CA MET A 310 -14.49 8.18 11.20
C MET A 310 -13.12 8.78 11.57
N VAL A 311 -13.14 9.85 12.37
CA VAL A 311 -11.89 10.47 12.88
C VAL A 311 -11.12 9.47 13.75
N LEU A 312 -11.81 8.75 14.63
CA LEU A 312 -11.21 7.71 15.47
C LEU A 312 -10.52 6.63 14.64
N ALA A 313 -11.18 6.14 13.58
CA ALA A 313 -10.62 5.16 12.65
C ALA A 313 -9.34 5.69 11.97
N TYR A 314 -9.33 6.95 11.52
CA TYR A 314 -8.16 7.57 10.91
C TYR A 314 -7.01 7.70 11.92
N VAL A 315 -7.30 8.18 13.13
CA VAL A 315 -6.30 8.34 14.19
C VAL A 315 -5.70 6.98 14.56
N ILE A 316 -6.50 6.00 14.94
CA ILE A 316 -6.03 4.69 15.35
C ILE A 316 -5.14 4.05 14.27
N ARG A 317 -5.57 4.12 13.01
CA ARG A 317 -4.85 3.49 11.89
C ARG A 317 -3.54 4.18 11.52
N LYS A 318 -3.46 5.51 11.68
CA LYS A 318 -2.34 6.33 11.17
C LYS A 318 -1.40 6.83 12.26
N LEU A 319 -1.83 6.84 13.52
CA LEU A 319 -1.01 7.22 14.67
C LEU A 319 0.37 6.54 14.71
N PRO A 320 0.51 5.23 14.41
CA PRO A 320 1.81 4.57 14.38
C PRO A 320 2.85 5.25 13.51
N TYR A 321 2.45 5.80 12.37
CA TYR A 321 3.35 6.51 11.45
C TYR A 321 3.87 7.80 12.07
N THR A 322 2.97 8.59 12.69
CA THR A 322 3.35 9.85 13.35
C THR A 322 4.28 9.57 14.52
N VAL A 323 3.97 8.57 15.36
CA VAL A 323 4.84 8.19 16.49
C VAL A 323 6.22 7.76 16.00
N ARG A 324 6.33 6.92 14.96
CA ARG A 324 7.64 6.48 14.42
C ARG A 324 8.43 7.62 13.79
N SER A 325 7.80 8.49 13.02
CA SER A 325 8.45 9.67 12.44
C SER A 325 8.97 10.60 13.53
N SER A 326 8.14 10.93 14.52
CA SER A 326 8.52 11.77 15.64
C SER A 326 9.63 11.13 16.50
N SER A 327 9.56 9.83 16.76
CA SER A 327 10.61 9.10 17.49
C SER A 327 11.94 9.14 16.75
N ALA A 328 11.94 8.97 15.42
CA ALA A 328 13.15 9.03 14.63
C ALA A 328 13.85 10.38 14.70
N ILE A 329 13.07 11.47 14.70
CA ILE A 329 13.60 12.83 14.87
C ILE A 329 14.13 13.01 16.30
N LEU A 330 13.37 12.59 17.33
CA LEU A 330 13.78 12.72 18.72
C LEU A 330 15.06 11.95 19.06
N TYR A 331 15.36 10.85 18.35
CA TYR A 331 16.64 10.15 18.49
C TYR A 331 17.83 10.92 17.94
N GLN A 332 17.61 11.86 17.00
CA GLN A 332 18.66 12.69 16.40
C GLN A 332 18.95 13.97 17.21
N ILE A 333 18.02 14.37 18.07
CA ILE A 333 18.18 15.55 18.94
C ILE A 333 18.93 15.15 20.21
N ASP A 334 19.94 15.93 20.59
CA ASP A 334 20.71 15.68 21.81
C ASP A 334 19.78 15.66 23.04
N PRO A 335 19.94 14.68 23.96
CA PRO A 335 19.16 14.60 25.20
C PRO A 335 19.25 15.81 26.11
N SER A 336 20.27 16.64 25.95
CA SER A 336 20.48 17.86 26.76
C SER A 336 19.63 19.05 26.29
N ILE A 337 18.99 18.96 25.10
CA ILE A 337 18.08 19.95 24.56
C ILE A 337 16.62 19.56 24.90
#